data_df3e088f6493a399abfe47fd237e3170
#
_entry.id   df3e088f6493a399abfe47fd237e3170
#
_cell.length_a   1.000
_cell.length_b   1.000
_cell.length_c   1.000
_cell.angle_alpha   90.00
_cell.angle_beta   90.00
_cell.angle_gamma   90.00
#
_symmetry.space_group_name_H-M   'P 1'
#
loop_
_entity.id
_entity.type
_entity.pdbx_description
1 polymer ?
#
loop_
_entity_poly.entity_id
_entity_poly.type
_entity_poly.pdbx_seq_one_letter_code
_entity_poly.pdbx_strand_id
1 'polypeptide(L)'
;MAKESNIKEYNEALKKQDKIDVILNHLGDLKKYIGRITELTLEYSQCPECKKTDWSVPQQFNLMLKTFLGPVESEENVIYFRPETAQGIFVNFKNVVDTMRPKLPFGIAQIGKAFRNEITPGNFIFRTREFEQMEIEYF
;
A
#
# COMPACT_ATOMS: atom_id res chain seq x y z
N MET A 1 -5.38 10.03 33.57
CA MET A 1 -4.73 11.36 33.55
C MET A 1 -3.90 11.63 32.29
N ALA A 2 -2.90 10.82 31.91
CA ALA A 2 -2.13 11.05 30.69
C ALA A 2 -2.93 10.96 29.36
N LYS A 3 -3.97 10.13 29.31
CA LYS A 3 -4.84 10.00 28.12
C LYS A 3 -5.77 11.22 27.89
N GLU A 4 -6.19 11.87 28.94
CA GLU A 4 -7.09 13.03 28.82
C GLU A 4 -6.35 14.31 28.44
N SER A 5 -5.10 14.48 28.89
CA SER A 5 -4.25 15.58 28.44
C SER A 5 -3.92 15.49 26.95
N ASN A 6 -3.60 14.29 26.46
CA ASN A 6 -3.32 14.05 25.03
C ASN A 6 -4.53 14.30 24.13
N ILE A 7 -5.74 13.98 24.62
CA ILE A 7 -6.99 14.24 23.85
C ILE A 7 -7.30 15.74 23.81
N LYS A 8 -7.04 16.48 24.89
CA LYS A 8 -7.22 17.93 24.91
C LYS A 8 -6.25 18.64 23.97
N GLU A 9 -4.98 18.27 24.01
CA GLU A 9 -3.94 18.79 23.14
C GLU A 9 -4.20 18.48 21.67
N TYR A 10 -4.66 17.27 21.38
CA TYR A 10 -5.12 16.84 20.05
C TYR A 10 -6.33 17.67 19.57
N ASN A 11 -7.31 17.91 20.41
CA ASN A 11 -8.48 18.70 20.06
C ASN A 11 -8.17 20.21 19.90
N GLU A 12 -7.20 20.75 20.63
CA GLU A 12 -6.73 22.12 20.46
C GLU A 12 -5.88 22.30 19.19
N ALA A 13 -5.03 21.33 18.88
CA ALA A 13 -4.27 21.28 17.64
C ALA A 13 -5.19 21.11 16.42
N LEU A 14 -6.29 20.35 16.57
CA LEU A 14 -7.34 20.23 15.55
C LEU A 14 -8.07 21.55 15.26
N LYS A 15 -8.02 22.52 16.12
CA LYS A 15 -8.63 23.85 15.93
C LYS A 15 -7.71 24.88 15.27
N LYS A 16 -6.42 24.64 15.22
CA LYS A 16 -5.41 25.54 14.63
C LYS A 16 -4.84 24.99 13.32
N GLN A 17 -4.25 25.85 12.52
CA GLN A 17 -3.66 25.53 11.20
C GLN A 17 -2.42 24.60 11.28
N ASP A 18 -1.92 24.33 12.51
CA ASP A 18 -0.77 23.46 12.81
C ASP A 18 -1.09 21.96 12.85
N LYS A 19 -2.29 21.57 12.36
CA LYS A 19 -2.80 20.18 12.39
C LYS A 19 -1.88 19.17 11.72
N ILE A 20 -1.22 19.57 10.65
CA ILE A 20 -0.39 18.71 9.83
C ILE A 20 0.89 18.34 10.56
N ASP A 21 1.52 19.30 11.24
CA ASP A 21 2.78 19.10 11.95
C ASP A 21 2.62 18.17 13.16
N VAL A 22 1.52 18.30 13.88
CA VAL A 22 1.19 17.40 15.00
C VAL A 22 0.98 15.97 14.52
N ILE A 23 0.27 15.78 13.41
CA ILE A 23 0.04 14.46 12.80
C ILE A 23 1.38 13.88 12.30
N LEU A 24 2.21 14.68 11.65
CA LEU A 24 3.53 14.25 11.17
C LEU A 24 4.47 13.87 12.30
N ASN A 25 4.46 14.61 13.41
CA ASN A 25 5.25 14.30 14.59
C ASN A 25 4.78 12.98 15.24
N HIS A 26 3.48 12.78 15.41
CA HIS A 26 2.94 11.52 15.92
C HIS A 26 3.23 10.32 14.99
N LEU A 27 3.21 10.52 13.67
CA LEU A 27 3.61 9.49 12.70
C LEU A 27 5.13 9.21 12.77
N GLY A 28 5.94 10.22 13.04
CA GLY A 28 7.38 10.09 13.29
C GLY A 28 7.67 9.24 14.53
N ASP A 29 6.97 9.50 15.62
CA ASP A 29 7.08 8.74 16.86
C ASP A 29 6.60 7.28 16.68
N LEU A 30 5.49 7.07 15.99
CA LEU A 30 5.01 5.72 15.65
C LEU A 30 6.03 4.92 14.84
N LYS A 31 6.66 5.53 13.83
CA LYS A 31 7.74 4.89 13.06
C LYS A 31 8.91 4.48 13.93
N LYS A 32 9.31 5.34 14.88
CA LYS A 32 10.37 5.08 15.85
C LYS A 32 10.02 3.90 16.76
N TYR A 33 8.78 3.85 17.27
CA TYR A 33 8.32 2.74 18.11
C TYR A 33 8.24 1.41 17.34
N ILE A 34 7.73 1.44 16.12
CA ILE A 34 7.68 0.26 15.25
C ILE A 34 9.10 -0.24 14.96
N GLY A 35 10.04 0.64 14.63
CA GLY A 35 11.44 0.28 14.42
C GLY A 35 12.05 -0.40 15.65
N ARG A 36 11.84 0.14 16.85
CA ARG A 36 12.35 -0.43 18.09
C ARG A 36 11.71 -1.76 18.45
N ILE A 37 10.41 -1.92 18.23
CA ILE A 37 9.72 -3.20 18.43
C ILE A 37 10.29 -4.25 17.48
N THR A 38 10.52 -3.89 16.23
CA THR A 38 11.09 -4.79 15.22
C THR A 38 12.51 -5.22 15.61
N GLU A 39 13.36 -4.30 16.04
CA GLU A 39 14.71 -4.61 16.53
C GLU A 39 14.68 -5.56 17.72
N LEU A 40 13.86 -5.28 18.73
CA LEU A 40 13.71 -6.16 19.91
C LEU A 40 13.17 -7.53 19.53
N THR A 41 12.20 -7.60 18.61
CA THR A 41 11.64 -8.88 18.16
C THR A 41 12.70 -9.70 17.45
N LEU A 42 13.56 -9.10 16.64
CA LEU A 42 14.65 -9.80 15.97
C LEU A 42 15.73 -10.28 16.93
N GLU A 43 16.06 -9.49 17.95
CA GLU A 43 17.05 -9.86 18.97
C GLU A 43 16.65 -11.12 19.77
N TYR A 44 15.35 -11.25 20.09
CA TYR A 44 14.83 -12.37 20.89
C TYR A 44 14.24 -13.52 20.07
N SER A 45 14.10 -13.37 18.74
CA SER A 45 13.55 -14.44 17.91
C SER A 45 14.64 -15.37 17.38
N GLN A 46 14.34 -16.65 17.39
CA GLN A 46 15.21 -17.68 16.80
C GLN A 46 14.58 -18.24 15.53
N CYS A 47 15.40 -18.48 14.52
CA CYS A 47 14.95 -19.17 13.33
C CYS A 47 14.42 -20.58 13.69
N PRO A 48 13.20 -20.97 13.29
CA PRO A 48 12.65 -22.27 13.65
C PRO A 48 13.45 -23.45 13.08
N GLU A 49 14.14 -23.26 11.96
CA GLU A 49 14.93 -24.29 11.30
C GLU A 49 16.37 -24.36 11.84
N CYS A 50 17.13 -23.28 11.72
CA CYS A 50 18.55 -23.28 12.07
C CYS A 50 18.87 -22.82 13.50
N LYS A 51 17.86 -22.34 14.25
CA LYS A 51 17.96 -21.82 15.64
C LYS A 51 18.91 -20.65 15.85
N LYS A 52 19.37 -20.03 14.78
CA LYS A 52 20.20 -18.81 14.83
C LYS A 52 19.33 -17.58 15.07
N THR A 53 19.93 -16.59 15.68
CA THR A 53 19.35 -15.24 15.93
C THR A 53 19.89 -14.18 14.97
N ASP A 54 20.70 -14.60 14.00
CA ASP A 54 21.34 -13.72 13.03
C ASP A 54 20.35 -13.36 11.91
N TRP A 55 19.58 -12.30 12.12
CA TRP A 55 18.61 -11.78 11.18
C TRP A 55 19.17 -10.59 10.40
N SER A 56 18.84 -10.53 9.12
CA SER A 56 19.08 -9.32 8.35
C SER A 56 18.15 -8.19 8.81
N VAL A 57 18.62 -6.95 8.67
CA VAL A 57 17.79 -5.77 8.95
C VAL A 57 16.53 -5.81 8.08
N PRO A 58 15.34 -5.60 8.68
CA PRO A 58 14.11 -5.53 7.92
C PRO A 58 14.16 -4.42 6.86
N GLN A 59 13.80 -4.76 5.65
CA GLN A 59 13.73 -3.81 4.56
C GLN A 59 12.28 -3.53 4.18
N GLN A 60 11.98 -2.28 3.87
CA GLN A 60 10.68 -1.89 3.39
C GLN A 60 10.46 -2.48 1.99
N PHE A 61 9.39 -3.24 1.83
CA PHE A 61 9.03 -3.87 0.57
C PHE A 61 7.86 -3.13 -0.07
N ASN A 62 7.99 -2.78 -1.34
CA ASN A 62 6.91 -2.18 -2.11
C ASN A 62 6.17 -3.27 -2.89
N LEU A 63 4.90 -3.47 -2.56
CA LEU A 63 4.03 -4.45 -3.21
C LEU A 63 3.71 -4.10 -4.67
N MET A 64 3.73 -2.81 -5.03
CA MET A 64 3.50 -2.38 -6.40
C MET A 64 4.76 -2.53 -7.24
N LEU A 65 4.62 -3.13 -8.41
CA LEU A 65 5.68 -3.18 -9.41
C LEU A 65 5.88 -1.77 -9.97
N LYS A 66 7.11 -1.26 -9.92
CA LYS A 66 7.47 0.07 -10.43
C LYS A 66 8.39 -0.02 -11.64
N THR A 67 8.34 1.01 -12.47
CA THR A 67 9.28 1.24 -13.56
C THR A 67 9.56 2.74 -13.68
N PHE A 68 10.44 3.11 -14.60
CA PHE A 68 10.78 4.50 -14.87
C PHE A 68 10.36 4.88 -16.29
N LEU A 69 9.88 6.10 -16.45
CA LEU A 69 9.56 6.67 -17.75
C LEU A 69 10.78 7.40 -18.30
N GLY A 70 11.17 7.07 -19.53
CA GLY A 70 12.34 7.69 -20.19
C GLY A 70 13.68 7.02 -19.88
N PRO A 71 14.79 7.59 -20.39
CA PRO A 71 16.10 6.95 -20.36
C PRO A 71 16.85 7.11 -19.02
N VAL A 72 16.38 8.02 -18.15
CA VAL A 72 17.04 8.33 -16.87
C VAL A 72 16.13 7.90 -15.72
N GLU A 73 16.68 7.09 -14.83
CA GLU A 73 16.03 6.69 -13.59
C GLU A 73 16.07 7.86 -12.58
N SER A 74 14.93 8.50 -12.32
CA SER A 74 14.76 9.51 -11.31
C SER A 74 13.47 9.29 -10.54
N GLU A 75 13.38 9.80 -9.33
CA GLU A 75 12.17 9.67 -8.51
C GLU A 75 10.94 10.35 -9.17
N GLU A 76 11.17 11.38 -9.97
CA GLU A 76 10.12 12.11 -10.70
C GLU A 76 9.54 11.28 -11.85
N ASN A 77 10.30 10.32 -12.36
CA ASN A 77 9.93 9.49 -13.50
C ASN A 77 9.41 8.10 -13.11
N VAL A 78 9.18 7.87 -11.81
CA VAL A 78 8.65 6.59 -11.32
C VAL A 78 7.19 6.45 -11.70
N ILE A 79 6.85 5.34 -12.34
CA ILE A 79 5.48 4.90 -12.53
C ILE A 79 5.26 3.53 -11.89
N TYR A 80 4.03 3.34 -11.42
CA TYR A 80 3.61 2.09 -10.81
C TYR A 80 2.61 1.36 -11.70
N PHE A 81 2.83 0.07 -11.87
CA PHE A 81 1.86 -0.77 -12.55
C PHE A 81 0.69 -1.09 -11.62
N ARG A 82 -0.50 -1.20 -12.19
CA ARG A 82 -1.70 -1.53 -11.44
C ARG A 82 -1.63 -2.94 -10.85
N PRO A 83 -1.90 -3.13 -9.54
CA PRO A 83 -1.90 -4.46 -8.91
C PRO A 83 -3.20 -5.25 -9.15
N GLU A 84 -4.25 -4.58 -9.66
CA GLU A 84 -5.58 -5.12 -9.93
C GLU A 84 -6.29 -4.29 -11.00
N THR A 85 -7.38 -4.82 -11.55
CA THR A 85 -8.16 -4.14 -12.59
C THR A 85 -9.32 -3.32 -12.02
N ALA A 86 -9.75 -3.56 -10.79
CA ALA A 86 -10.85 -2.86 -10.12
C ALA A 86 -10.66 -1.34 -10.08
N GLN A 87 -9.45 -0.86 -9.85
CA GLN A 87 -9.16 0.59 -9.83
C GLN A 87 -9.53 1.28 -11.13
N GLY A 88 -9.30 0.63 -12.28
CA GLY A 88 -9.70 1.13 -13.58
C GLY A 88 -11.22 1.26 -13.74
N ILE A 89 -11.97 0.34 -13.14
CA ILE A 89 -13.44 0.37 -13.13
C ILE A 89 -13.92 1.59 -12.33
N PHE A 90 -13.41 1.80 -11.12
CA PHE A 90 -13.83 2.92 -10.27
C PHE A 90 -13.46 4.29 -10.86
N VAL A 91 -12.25 4.42 -11.40
CA VAL A 91 -11.80 5.68 -12.04
C VAL A 91 -12.70 6.02 -13.25
N ASN A 92 -13.10 5.02 -14.04
CA ASN A 92 -13.92 5.22 -15.22
C ASN A 92 -15.43 5.15 -14.96
N PHE A 93 -15.86 4.90 -13.73
CA PHE A 93 -17.27 4.73 -13.37
C PHE A 93 -18.13 5.89 -13.90
N LYS A 94 -17.73 7.13 -13.61
CA LYS A 94 -18.46 8.31 -14.06
C LYS A 94 -18.56 8.39 -15.58
N ASN A 95 -17.48 8.10 -16.29
CA ASN A 95 -17.46 8.09 -17.75
C ASN A 95 -18.43 7.07 -18.34
N VAL A 96 -18.51 5.88 -17.73
CA VAL A 96 -19.45 4.82 -18.13
C VAL A 96 -20.89 5.27 -17.89
N VAL A 97 -21.18 5.83 -16.70
CA VAL A 97 -22.53 6.32 -16.38
C VAL A 97 -22.97 7.43 -17.34
N ASP A 98 -22.09 8.40 -17.59
CA ASP A 98 -22.41 9.56 -18.46
C ASP A 98 -22.61 9.14 -19.93
N THR A 99 -21.84 8.15 -20.40
CA THR A 99 -21.86 7.70 -21.80
C THR A 99 -22.95 6.68 -22.06
N MET A 100 -23.05 5.65 -21.23
CA MET A 100 -23.96 4.52 -21.43
C MET A 100 -25.32 4.73 -20.78
N ARG A 101 -25.42 5.64 -19.82
CA ARG A 101 -26.62 5.94 -19.02
C ARG A 101 -27.34 4.69 -18.50
N PRO A 102 -26.59 3.75 -17.89
CA PRO A 102 -27.19 2.54 -17.35
C PRO A 102 -28.10 2.87 -16.18
N LYS A 103 -29.12 2.04 -15.97
CA LYS A 103 -29.96 2.10 -14.77
C LYS A 103 -29.44 1.12 -13.74
N LEU A 104 -29.47 1.51 -12.47
CA LEU A 104 -29.17 0.61 -11.35
C LEU A 104 -30.21 -0.51 -11.25
N PRO A 105 -29.83 -1.72 -10.90
CA PRO A 105 -28.46 -2.20 -10.73
C PRO A 105 -27.75 -2.50 -12.08
N PHE A 106 -26.42 -2.26 -12.15
CA PHE A 106 -25.60 -2.66 -13.30
C PHE A 106 -24.20 -3.04 -12.85
N GLY A 107 -23.48 -3.75 -13.71
CA GLY A 107 -22.11 -4.14 -13.45
C GLY A 107 -21.15 -3.65 -14.53
N ILE A 108 -19.91 -3.39 -14.15
CA ILE A 108 -18.81 -3.09 -15.06
C ILE A 108 -17.80 -4.22 -14.94
N ALA A 109 -17.49 -4.86 -16.07
CA ALA A 109 -16.46 -5.87 -16.16
C ALA A 109 -15.21 -5.33 -16.83
N GLN A 110 -14.06 -5.68 -16.35
CA GLN A 110 -12.77 -5.36 -16.96
C GLN A 110 -11.89 -6.60 -17.00
N ILE A 111 -11.28 -6.84 -18.17
CA ILE A 111 -10.26 -7.85 -18.37
C ILE A 111 -8.96 -7.12 -18.69
N GLY A 112 -7.87 -7.54 -18.10
CA GLY A 112 -6.58 -6.96 -18.41
C GLY A 112 -5.46 -7.50 -17.53
N LYS A 113 -4.26 -7.02 -17.80
CA LYS A 113 -3.08 -7.37 -17.02
C LYS A 113 -3.04 -6.64 -15.69
N ALA A 114 -2.64 -7.39 -14.65
CA ALA A 114 -2.32 -6.88 -13.33
C ALA A 114 -0.87 -7.27 -12.97
N PHE A 115 -0.26 -6.50 -12.09
CA PHE A 115 1.16 -6.62 -11.78
C PHE A 115 1.36 -6.55 -10.26
N ARG A 116 2.04 -7.53 -9.73
CA ARG A 116 2.42 -7.54 -8.31
C ARG A 116 3.90 -7.78 -8.16
N ASN A 117 4.57 -7.08 -7.30
CA ASN A 117 5.98 -7.25 -7.03
C ASN A 117 6.19 -8.44 -6.07
N GLU A 118 6.02 -9.65 -6.58
CA GLU A 118 6.20 -10.87 -5.78
C GLU A 118 7.66 -11.04 -5.37
N ILE A 119 7.90 -11.26 -4.07
CA ILE A 119 9.24 -11.50 -3.52
C ILE A 119 9.79 -12.80 -4.08
N THR A 120 8.96 -13.86 -4.10
CA THR A 120 9.36 -15.20 -4.54
C THR A 120 8.38 -15.70 -5.59
N PRO A 121 8.55 -15.30 -6.87
CA PRO A 121 7.80 -15.90 -7.96
C PRO A 121 8.09 -17.39 -8.04
N GLY A 122 7.11 -18.20 -8.42
CA GLY A 122 7.30 -19.63 -8.52
C GLY A 122 6.04 -20.40 -8.85
N ASN A 123 6.13 -21.73 -8.75
CA ASN A 123 5.03 -22.62 -9.04
C ASN A 123 4.44 -22.41 -10.44
N PHE A 124 5.31 -22.31 -11.43
CA PHE A 124 4.95 -22.09 -12.82
C PHE A 124 4.11 -20.82 -13.00
N ILE A 125 2.84 -20.92 -13.40
CA ILE A 125 1.96 -19.77 -13.62
C ILE A 125 1.20 -19.29 -12.37
N PHE A 126 1.31 -20.01 -11.24
CA PHE A 126 0.49 -19.71 -10.06
C PHE A 126 0.97 -18.48 -9.28
N ARG A 127 2.26 -18.16 -9.37
CA ARG A 127 2.83 -16.98 -8.70
C ARG A 127 3.79 -16.25 -9.64
N THR A 128 3.25 -15.35 -10.43
CA THR A 128 3.98 -14.53 -11.39
C THR A 128 3.82 -13.06 -11.07
N ARG A 129 4.76 -12.22 -11.53
CA ARG A 129 4.67 -10.77 -11.34
C ARG A 129 3.72 -10.10 -12.31
N GLU A 130 3.46 -10.73 -13.44
CA GLU A 130 2.50 -10.30 -14.45
C GLU A 130 1.49 -11.42 -14.69
N PHE A 131 0.21 -11.10 -14.63
CA PHE A 131 -0.87 -12.07 -14.86
C PHE A 131 -2.10 -11.37 -15.45
N GLU A 132 -2.97 -12.14 -16.06
CA GLU A 132 -4.26 -11.64 -16.52
C GLU A 132 -5.31 -11.82 -15.43
N GLN A 133 -6.15 -10.80 -15.28
CA GLN A 133 -7.22 -10.76 -14.28
C GLN A 133 -8.50 -10.26 -14.93
N MET A 134 -9.61 -10.81 -14.48
CA MET A 134 -10.95 -10.35 -14.83
C MET A 134 -11.69 -10.02 -13.53
N GLU A 135 -12.26 -8.83 -13.46
CA GLU A 135 -13.03 -8.34 -12.31
C GLU A 135 -14.35 -7.78 -12.79
N ILE A 136 -15.36 -7.91 -11.96
CA ILE A 136 -16.70 -7.36 -12.16
C ILE A 136 -17.09 -6.62 -10.90
N GLU A 137 -17.35 -5.34 -11.04
CA GLU A 137 -17.91 -4.51 -9.97
C GLU A 137 -19.40 -4.28 -10.24
N TYR A 138 -20.22 -4.63 -9.25
CA TYR A 138 -21.67 -4.55 -9.37
C TYR A 138 -22.21 -3.43 -8.47
N PHE A 139 -22.95 -2.53 -9.06
CA PHE A 139 -23.47 -1.32 -8.41
C PHE A 139 -25.00 -1.37 -8.26
#